data_b216a5d00bc16a9211de40acd46fd50a
#
_entry.id   b216a5d00bc16a9211de40acd46fd50a
#
_cell.length_a   1.000
_cell.length_b   1.000
_cell.length_c   1.000
_cell.angle_alpha   90.00
_cell.angle_beta   90.00
_cell.angle_gamma   90.00
#
_symmetry.space_group_name_H-M   'P 1'
#
loop_
_entity.id
_entity.type
_entity.pdbx_description
1 polymer ?
#
loop_
_entity_poly.entity_id
_entity_poly.type
_entity_poly.pdbx_seq_one_letter_code
_entity_poly.pdbx_strand_id
1 'polypeptide(L)'
;MKKISISAVLAMISMPVIAEETQPVSDSSENVVEQYEQQFTEPVVAPVEKASNPKTKFPHGLQLGLGVSPTSGLNAFVGYNNKNFDSFWAKRFGIRFDFATYSPIKSKLNNEINDFVDSDGFEIGDELKVNDFALDAKHYGAMIDFYPFGDTWFLGGWRVSGGYMTGKLDFDAAIHGTKSIDGFEFELGDRKYSYEGGQMQGKAMLDWKFSGPYLGTGFDLGIFCGFKLYFDAGVVFTDKTAKLDLNVPLDGLKDITSGTPQEITGIIEEKYEEAKENTLKDAQKELDDYPYYPLIKVGFMYRF
;
A
#
# COMPACT_ATOMS: atom_id res chain seq x y z
N MET A 1 28.41 17.11 12.61
CA MET A 1 28.09 15.70 12.76
C MET A 1 26.57 15.57 12.68
N LYS A 2 26.05 14.99 11.61
CA LYS A 2 24.60 14.76 11.45
C LYS A 2 24.28 13.41 12.05
N LYS A 3 23.31 13.36 12.95
CA LYS A 3 22.80 12.09 13.48
C LYS A 3 22.12 11.32 12.35
N ILE A 4 22.56 10.10 12.11
CA ILE A 4 21.84 9.17 11.23
C ILE A 4 20.59 8.76 11.98
N SER A 5 19.47 9.36 11.63
CA SER A 5 18.17 8.94 12.17
C SER A 5 17.65 7.81 11.29
N ILE A 6 17.34 6.68 11.88
CA ILE A 6 16.63 5.57 11.22
C ILE A 6 15.29 6.04 10.64
N SER A 7 14.77 7.17 11.12
CA SER A 7 13.65 7.89 10.53
C SER A 7 13.82 8.20 9.03
N ALA A 8 15.05 8.30 8.52
CA ALA A 8 15.28 8.49 7.09
C ALA A 8 14.98 7.22 6.28
N VAL A 9 15.23 6.04 6.84
CA VAL A 9 14.87 4.76 6.19
C VAL A 9 13.36 4.53 6.26
N LEU A 10 12.71 4.94 7.36
CA LEU A 10 11.26 4.88 7.49
C LEU A 10 10.53 5.86 6.56
N ALA A 11 11.09 7.05 6.34
CA ALA A 11 10.51 8.06 5.45
C ALA A 11 10.41 7.60 3.99
N MET A 12 11.21 6.64 3.59
CA MET A 12 11.13 6.05 2.24
C MET A 12 9.94 5.10 2.07
N ILE A 13 9.47 4.49 3.15
CA ILE A 13 8.32 3.57 3.14
C ILE A 13 7.00 4.35 3.21
N SER A 14 7.04 5.56 3.78
CA SER A 14 5.91 6.50 3.86
C SER A 14 6.02 7.58 2.78
N MET A 15 5.87 7.24 1.49
CA MET A 15 5.69 8.26 0.46
C MET A 15 4.41 9.05 0.76
N PRO A 16 4.48 10.39 0.95
CA PRO A 16 3.27 11.18 1.10
C PRO A 16 2.49 11.12 -0.21
N VAL A 17 1.25 10.64 -0.13
CA VAL A 17 0.26 10.92 -1.16
C VAL A 17 0.06 12.43 -1.13
N ILE A 18 0.59 13.13 -2.13
CA ILE A 18 0.34 14.55 -2.32
C ILE A 18 -1.15 14.68 -2.67
N ALA A 19 -1.94 15.02 -1.68
CA ALA A 19 -3.32 15.45 -1.88
C ALA A 19 -3.25 16.91 -2.37
N GLU A 20 -3.44 17.09 -3.67
CA GLU A 20 -3.63 18.41 -4.27
C GLU A 20 -5.01 18.92 -3.85
N GLU A 21 -5.01 20.00 -3.09
CA GLU A 21 -6.18 20.67 -2.52
C GLU A 21 -6.93 21.38 -3.65
N THR A 22 -8.00 20.75 -4.18
CA THR A 22 -8.92 21.42 -5.11
C THR A 22 -9.98 22.16 -4.33
N GLN A 23 -9.97 23.47 -4.47
CA GLN A 23 -11.00 24.39 -3.92
C GLN A 23 -12.39 24.10 -4.50
N PRO A 24 -13.47 24.28 -3.71
CA PRO A 24 -14.82 24.07 -4.18
C PRO A 24 -15.29 25.22 -5.06
N VAL A 25 -15.75 24.88 -6.25
CA VAL A 25 -16.50 25.80 -7.10
C VAL A 25 -17.96 25.80 -6.65
N SER A 26 -18.42 26.95 -6.15
CA SER A 26 -19.82 27.24 -5.92
C SER A 26 -20.52 27.50 -7.25
N ASP A 27 -21.56 26.79 -7.56
CA ASP A 27 -22.56 27.31 -8.49
C ASP A 27 -23.98 26.98 -8.03
N SER A 28 -24.73 28.05 -7.98
CA SER A 28 -26.12 28.17 -7.64
C SER A 28 -26.98 28.04 -8.90
N SER A 29 -27.98 27.20 -8.90
CA SER A 29 -29.15 27.43 -9.72
C SER A 29 -30.42 26.88 -9.11
N GLU A 30 -31.30 27.81 -8.84
CA GLU A 30 -32.67 27.68 -8.37
C GLU A 30 -33.62 27.04 -9.36
N ASN A 31 -34.58 26.34 -8.78
CA ASN A 31 -36.01 26.25 -9.14
C ASN A 31 -36.45 26.04 -10.60
N VAL A 32 -37.21 24.96 -10.80
CA VAL A 32 -38.61 25.05 -11.24
C VAL A 32 -39.35 23.76 -10.89
N VAL A 33 -40.31 23.87 -9.97
CA VAL A 33 -41.33 22.84 -9.71
C VAL A 33 -42.53 23.17 -10.59
N GLU A 34 -42.85 22.34 -11.57
CA GLU A 34 -44.16 22.33 -12.18
C GLU A 34 -44.91 21.05 -11.83
N GLN A 35 -45.99 21.26 -11.07
CA GLN A 35 -47.02 20.30 -10.76
C GLN A 35 -47.87 19.97 -11.99
N TYR A 36 -47.91 18.71 -12.36
CA TYR A 36 -49.01 18.18 -13.18
C TYR A 36 -49.66 16.99 -12.41
N GLU A 37 -50.77 17.27 -11.75
CA GLU A 37 -51.72 16.25 -11.37
C GLU A 37 -52.51 15.76 -12.61
N GLN A 38 -52.28 14.51 -13.01
CA GLN A 38 -53.24 13.82 -13.88
C GLN A 38 -53.82 12.62 -13.15
N GLN A 39 -55.10 12.74 -12.86
CA GLN A 39 -55.94 11.62 -12.40
C GLN A 39 -56.01 10.57 -13.52
N PHE A 40 -55.40 9.43 -13.29
CA PHE A 40 -55.63 8.22 -14.07
C PHE A 40 -56.45 7.23 -13.26
N THR A 41 -57.65 6.94 -13.70
CA THR A 41 -58.46 5.78 -13.28
C THR A 41 -57.72 4.50 -13.68
N GLU A 42 -57.30 3.72 -12.70
CA GLU A 42 -56.59 2.45 -12.92
C GLU A 42 -57.53 1.42 -13.56
N PRO A 43 -57.20 0.82 -14.72
CA PRO A 43 -57.81 -0.43 -15.14
C PRO A 43 -57.23 -1.56 -14.28
N VAL A 44 -58.10 -2.41 -13.72
CA VAL A 44 -57.74 -3.65 -13.05
C VAL A 44 -57.03 -4.56 -14.07
N VAL A 45 -55.73 -4.49 -14.13
CA VAL A 45 -54.90 -5.40 -14.94
C VAL A 45 -54.61 -6.63 -14.10
N ALA A 46 -54.97 -7.79 -14.60
CA ALA A 46 -54.57 -9.08 -14.03
C ALA A 46 -53.03 -9.12 -13.82
N PRO A 47 -52.51 -9.81 -12.79
CA PRO A 47 -51.07 -9.81 -12.52
C PRO A 47 -50.34 -10.39 -13.74
N VAL A 48 -49.73 -9.50 -14.53
CA VAL A 48 -48.81 -9.88 -15.59
C VAL A 48 -47.59 -10.45 -14.88
N GLU A 49 -47.37 -11.74 -15.06
CA GLU A 49 -46.11 -12.38 -14.64
C GLU A 49 -44.94 -11.58 -15.25
N LYS A 50 -44.23 -10.84 -14.42
CA LYS A 50 -43.10 -10.03 -14.86
C LYS A 50 -42.10 -10.96 -15.54
N ALA A 51 -42.02 -10.93 -16.86
CA ALA A 51 -41.03 -11.65 -17.61
C ALA A 51 -39.64 -11.31 -17.03
N SER A 52 -38.93 -12.33 -16.57
CA SER A 52 -37.63 -12.13 -15.94
C SER A 52 -36.68 -11.43 -16.92
N ASN A 53 -36.16 -10.24 -16.57
CA ASN A 53 -35.22 -9.53 -17.40
C ASN A 53 -33.97 -10.42 -17.64
N PRO A 54 -33.66 -10.78 -18.90
CA PRO A 54 -32.54 -11.69 -19.17
C PRO A 54 -31.19 -11.15 -18.68
N LYS A 55 -31.05 -9.83 -18.52
CA LYS A 55 -29.86 -9.17 -17.98
C LYS A 55 -29.71 -9.34 -16.45
N THR A 56 -30.66 -9.91 -15.75
CA THR A 56 -30.51 -10.26 -14.32
C THR A 56 -29.84 -11.63 -14.11
N LYS A 57 -29.71 -12.43 -15.18
CA LYS A 57 -29.13 -13.77 -15.12
C LYS A 57 -27.63 -13.73 -15.27
N PHE A 58 -26.94 -14.67 -14.59
CA PHE A 58 -25.50 -14.91 -14.79
C PHE A 58 -25.20 -15.18 -16.29
N PRO A 59 -24.09 -14.65 -16.86
CA PRO A 59 -22.95 -13.97 -16.20
C PRO A 59 -23.08 -12.46 -16.06
N HIS A 60 -24.21 -11.84 -16.40
CA HIS A 60 -24.35 -10.40 -16.27
C HIS A 60 -24.08 -9.93 -14.84
N GLY A 61 -23.15 -8.99 -14.70
CA GLY A 61 -22.68 -8.49 -13.43
C GLY A 61 -21.39 -9.12 -12.91
N LEU A 62 -20.91 -10.21 -13.53
CA LEU A 62 -19.56 -10.73 -13.27
C LEU A 62 -18.51 -9.67 -13.64
N GLN A 63 -17.49 -9.52 -12.81
CA GLN A 63 -16.41 -8.59 -13.00
C GLN A 63 -15.07 -9.31 -12.89
N LEU A 64 -14.18 -9.04 -13.82
CA LEU A 64 -12.80 -9.51 -13.80
C LEU A 64 -11.90 -8.29 -13.97
N GLY A 65 -10.96 -8.09 -13.06
CA GLY A 65 -10.04 -6.95 -13.08
C GLY A 65 -8.59 -7.39 -13.00
N LEU A 66 -7.74 -6.62 -13.66
CA LEU A 66 -6.29 -6.71 -13.61
C LEU A 66 -5.72 -5.30 -13.48
N GLY A 67 -4.71 -5.14 -12.63
CA GLY A 67 -4.13 -3.83 -12.39
C GLY A 67 -2.78 -3.91 -11.71
N VAL A 68 -2.34 -2.75 -11.28
CA VAL A 68 -1.07 -2.56 -10.56
C VAL A 68 -1.31 -1.74 -9.29
N SER A 69 -0.46 -1.97 -8.33
CA SER A 69 -0.46 -1.28 -7.05
C SER A 69 0.99 -0.99 -6.64
N PRO A 70 1.33 0.24 -6.27
CA PRO A 70 2.65 0.55 -5.74
C PRO A 70 2.93 -0.14 -4.41
N THR A 71 1.89 -0.51 -3.65
CA THR A 71 2.04 -1.17 -2.35
C THR A 71 2.01 -2.69 -2.40
N SER A 72 1.58 -3.30 -3.53
CA SER A 72 1.40 -4.76 -3.58
C SER A 72 1.64 -5.40 -4.95
N GLY A 73 2.10 -4.65 -5.95
CA GLY A 73 2.49 -5.15 -7.26
C GLY A 73 1.32 -5.36 -8.22
N LEU A 74 1.34 -6.48 -8.93
CA LEU A 74 0.25 -6.87 -9.83
C LEU A 74 -0.94 -7.33 -9.01
N ASN A 75 -2.10 -6.78 -9.32
CA ASN A 75 -3.33 -7.19 -8.68
C ASN A 75 -4.36 -7.74 -9.68
N ALA A 76 -5.16 -8.68 -9.23
CA ALA A 76 -6.29 -9.24 -9.94
C ALA A 76 -7.47 -9.38 -9.00
N PHE A 77 -8.67 -9.24 -9.55
CA PHE A 77 -9.87 -9.54 -8.78
C PHE A 77 -10.96 -10.21 -9.61
N VAL A 78 -11.80 -10.95 -8.93
CA VAL A 78 -13.08 -11.41 -9.44
C VAL A 78 -14.19 -10.87 -8.54
N GLY A 79 -15.24 -10.35 -9.14
CA GLY A 79 -16.36 -9.77 -8.40
C GLY A 79 -17.69 -9.99 -9.09
N TYR A 80 -18.75 -9.66 -8.38
CA TYR A 80 -20.10 -9.69 -8.89
C TYR A 80 -20.90 -8.49 -8.40
N ASN A 81 -21.42 -7.70 -9.32
CA ASN A 81 -22.39 -6.64 -9.07
C ASN A 81 -23.30 -6.48 -10.29
N ASN A 82 -24.55 -6.85 -10.17
CA ASN A 82 -25.49 -6.72 -11.28
C ASN A 82 -26.45 -5.55 -11.07
N LYS A 83 -26.20 -4.47 -11.83
CA LYS A 83 -27.00 -3.24 -11.79
C LYS A 83 -28.41 -3.38 -12.40
N ASN A 84 -28.69 -4.51 -13.08
CA ASN A 84 -29.98 -4.75 -13.71
C ASN A 84 -31.02 -5.38 -12.76
N PHE A 85 -30.67 -5.63 -11.50
CA PHE A 85 -31.63 -6.09 -10.50
C PHE A 85 -32.71 -5.04 -10.24
N ASP A 86 -33.94 -5.46 -10.09
CA ASP A 86 -35.07 -4.60 -9.75
C ASP A 86 -34.98 -4.03 -8.33
N SER A 87 -34.37 -4.79 -7.41
CA SER A 87 -34.17 -4.37 -6.02
C SER A 87 -33.22 -3.19 -5.92
N PHE A 88 -33.65 -2.12 -5.25
CA PHE A 88 -32.84 -0.93 -4.97
C PHE A 88 -31.51 -1.26 -4.30
N TRP A 89 -31.51 -2.20 -3.35
CA TRP A 89 -30.31 -2.62 -2.64
C TRP A 89 -29.46 -3.58 -3.46
N ALA A 90 -30.07 -4.60 -4.07
CA ALA A 90 -29.31 -5.62 -4.80
C ALA A 90 -28.46 -5.04 -5.95
N LYS A 91 -28.95 -4.02 -6.64
CA LYS A 91 -28.19 -3.35 -7.71
C LYS A 91 -27.05 -2.48 -7.25
N ARG A 92 -27.03 -2.12 -5.95
CA ARG A 92 -25.99 -1.25 -5.37
C ARG A 92 -24.92 -2.02 -4.62
N PHE A 93 -25.16 -3.26 -4.26
CA PHE A 93 -24.16 -4.08 -3.59
C PHE A 93 -23.46 -5.01 -4.56
N GLY A 94 -22.16 -5.19 -4.34
CA GLY A 94 -21.32 -6.15 -5.01
C GLY A 94 -20.46 -6.91 -4.01
N ILE A 95 -19.93 -8.02 -4.45
CA ILE A 95 -18.91 -8.78 -3.72
C ILE A 95 -17.67 -8.87 -4.60
N ARG A 96 -16.48 -8.84 -3.99
CA ARG A 96 -15.22 -8.89 -4.71
C ARG A 96 -14.19 -9.68 -3.91
N PHE A 97 -13.47 -10.55 -4.61
CA PHE A 97 -12.30 -11.24 -4.10
C PHE A 97 -11.07 -10.68 -4.81
N ASP A 98 -10.14 -10.21 -4.04
CA ASP A 98 -8.95 -9.48 -4.51
C ASP A 98 -7.69 -10.27 -4.18
N PHE A 99 -6.74 -10.23 -5.09
CA PHE A 99 -5.44 -10.85 -4.96
C PHE A 99 -4.38 -9.93 -5.56
N ALA A 100 -3.24 -9.79 -4.89
CA ALA A 100 -2.10 -9.09 -5.46
C ALA A 100 -0.77 -9.72 -5.07
N THR A 101 0.24 -9.52 -5.92
CA THR A 101 1.59 -10.03 -5.69
C THR A 101 2.62 -9.30 -6.52
N TYR A 102 3.81 -9.12 -5.97
CA TYR A 102 4.99 -8.66 -6.71
C TYR A 102 5.68 -9.80 -7.48
N SER A 103 5.41 -11.05 -7.14
CA SER A 103 6.17 -12.20 -7.63
C SER A 103 6.45 -12.21 -9.15
N PRO A 104 5.49 -11.88 -10.04
CA PRO A 104 5.74 -11.89 -11.49
C PRO A 104 6.62 -10.75 -12.01
N ILE A 105 6.69 -9.63 -11.27
CA ILE A 105 7.43 -8.42 -11.69
C ILE A 105 8.60 -8.09 -10.76
N LYS A 106 8.83 -8.91 -9.73
CA LYS A 106 9.81 -8.67 -8.66
C LYS A 106 11.20 -8.34 -9.21
N SER A 107 11.74 -9.16 -10.09
CA SER A 107 13.08 -8.96 -10.65
C SER A 107 13.18 -7.66 -11.44
N LYS A 108 12.18 -7.37 -12.28
CA LYS A 108 12.18 -6.15 -13.07
C LYS A 108 12.03 -4.91 -12.19
N LEU A 109 11.13 -4.95 -11.22
CA LEU A 109 10.90 -3.85 -10.29
C LEU A 109 12.13 -3.57 -9.44
N ASN A 110 12.75 -4.62 -8.87
CA ASN A 110 13.95 -4.46 -8.06
C ASN A 110 15.11 -3.89 -8.89
N ASN A 111 15.28 -4.32 -10.14
CA ASN A 111 16.29 -3.74 -11.03
C ASN A 111 16.03 -2.26 -11.31
N GLU A 112 14.79 -1.89 -11.63
CA GLU A 112 14.43 -0.48 -11.88
C GLU A 112 14.62 0.40 -10.63
N ILE A 113 14.28 -0.12 -9.43
CA ILE A 113 14.52 0.59 -8.17
C ILE A 113 16.03 0.74 -7.93
N ASN A 114 16.78 -0.33 -8.11
CA ASN A 114 18.23 -0.30 -7.89
C ASN A 114 18.93 0.59 -8.93
N ASP A 115 18.54 0.55 -10.21
CA ASP A 115 19.04 1.44 -11.24
C ASP A 115 18.75 2.92 -10.92
N PHE A 116 17.56 3.22 -10.40
CA PHE A 116 17.21 4.57 -9.96
C PHE A 116 18.05 5.02 -8.76
N VAL A 117 18.22 4.14 -7.77
CA VAL A 117 19.03 4.44 -6.57
C VAL A 117 20.51 4.57 -6.93
N ASP A 118 21.05 3.69 -7.77
CA ASP A 118 22.47 3.74 -8.18
C ASP A 118 22.78 4.96 -9.05
N SER A 119 21.83 5.46 -9.84
CA SER A 119 22.03 6.66 -10.67
C SER A 119 22.07 7.94 -9.86
N ASP A 120 21.28 8.05 -8.79
CA ASP A 120 21.14 9.28 -7.98
C ASP A 120 21.78 9.18 -6.59
N GLY A 121 22.23 7.97 -6.19
CA GLY A 121 22.94 7.72 -4.94
C GLY A 121 22.09 8.03 -3.71
N PHE A 122 21.40 7.05 -3.16
CA PHE A 122 20.72 7.24 -1.87
C PHE A 122 21.76 7.22 -0.75
N GLU A 123 22.33 8.39 -0.46
CA GLU A 123 23.30 8.55 0.62
C GLU A 123 22.60 8.86 1.93
N ILE A 124 22.81 8.01 2.93
CA ILE A 124 22.41 8.30 4.31
C ILE A 124 23.61 8.94 5.02
N GLY A 125 23.60 10.28 5.06
CA GLY A 125 24.77 11.04 5.47
C GLY A 125 25.86 11.03 4.38
N ASP A 126 27.08 11.37 4.75
CA ASP A 126 28.19 11.51 3.79
C ASP A 126 28.94 10.19 3.52
N GLU A 127 28.55 9.08 4.19
CA GLU A 127 29.40 7.89 4.29
C GLU A 127 28.68 6.53 4.11
N LEU A 128 27.34 6.49 4.15
CA LEU A 128 26.56 5.28 3.95
C LEU A 128 25.74 5.34 2.67
N LYS A 129 25.83 4.30 1.88
CA LYS A 129 25.00 4.12 0.69
C LYS A 129 24.07 2.93 0.89
N VAL A 130 22.79 3.13 0.60
CA VAL A 130 21.79 2.06 0.62
C VAL A 130 21.49 1.68 -0.81
N ASN A 131 21.62 0.42 -1.12
CA ASN A 131 21.34 -0.14 -2.43
C ASN A 131 20.78 -1.58 -2.30
N ASP A 132 20.67 -2.29 -3.41
CA ASP A 132 20.18 -3.67 -3.46
C ASP A 132 18.82 -3.85 -2.77
N PHE A 133 17.89 -2.93 -3.09
CA PHE A 133 16.53 -3.02 -2.60
C PHE A 133 15.82 -4.24 -3.16
N ALA A 134 15.18 -4.99 -2.28
CA ALA A 134 14.32 -6.10 -2.64
C ALA A 134 12.97 -5.95 -1.95
N LEU A 135 11.93 -5.77 -2.78
CA LEU A 135 10.56 -5.67 -2.32
C LEU A 135 9.77 -6.92 -2.74
N ASP A 136 9.09 -7.53 -1.79
CA ASP A 136 8.15 -8.62 -2.04
C ASP A 136 6.86 -8.38 -1.24
N ALA A 137 5.73 -8.37 -1.91
CA ALA A 137 4.45 -8.22 -1.25
C ALA A 137 3.41 -9.13 -1.90
N LYS A 138 2.48 -9.59 -1.07
CA LYS A 138 1.31 -10.32 -1.52
C LYS A 138 0.16 -10.10 -0.56
N HIS A 139 -1.04 -9.99 -1.10
CA HIS A 139 -2.25 -9.98 -0.29
C HIS A 139 -3.44 -10.64 -1.01
N TYR A 140 -4.43 -10.99 -0.23
CA TYR A 140 -5.72 -11.43 -0.71
C TYR A 140 -6.80 -10.98 0.28
N GLY A 141 -8.01 -10.79 -0.24
CA GLY A 141 -9.12 -10.31 0.57
C GLY A 141 -10.47 -10.54 -0.06
N ALA A 142 -11.48 -10.42 0.76
CA ALA A 142 -12.89 -10.44 0.37
C ALA A 142 -13.54 -9.12 0.79
N MET A 143 -14.26 -8.50 -0.13
CA MET A 143 -14.86 -7.19 0.05
C MET A 143 -16.30 -7.15 -0.41
N ILE A 144 -17.06 -6.28 0.23
CA ILE A 144 -18.38 -5.85 -0.21
C ILE A 144 -18.24 -4.43 -0.74
N ASP A 145 -18.65 -4.22 -1.98
CA ASP A 145 -18.67 -2.93 -2.64
C ASP A 145 -20.09 -2.35 -2.57
N PHE A 146 -20.20 -1.10 -2.15
CA PHE A 146 -21.45 -0.35 -2.15
C PHE A 146 -21.35 0.80 -3.13
N TYR A 147 -22.29 0.90 -4.07
CA TYR A 147 -22.39 1.92 -5.12
C TYR A 147 -23.52 2.91 -4.78
N PRO A 148 -23.27 4.00 -4.05
CA PRO A 148 -24.31 4.91 -3.55
C PRO A 148 -25.18 5.49 -4.66
N PHE A 149 -24.56 5.86 -5.78
CA PHE A 149 -25.22 6.54 -6.89
C PHE A 149 -25.76 5.59 -7.99
N GLY A 150 -25.52 4.29 -7.85
CA GLY A 150 -26.12 3.23 -8.67
C GLY A 150 -25.91 3.41 -10.17
N ASP A 151 -26.91 3.94 -10.87
CA ASP A 151 -26.98 3.97 -12.32
C ASP A 151 -26.65 5.35 -12.94
N THR A 152 -26.24 6.33 -12.17
CA THR A 152 -25.86 7.66 -12.70
C THR A 152 -24.63 7.56 -13.60
N TRP A 153 -24.60 8.34 -14.67
CA TRP A 153 -23.60 8.23 -15.73
C TRP A 153 -22.15 8.32 -15.22
N PHE A 154 -21.81 9.33 -14.45
CA PHE A 154 -20.45 9.52 -13.95
C PHE A 154 -20.28 8.94 -12.53
N LEU A 155 -21.10 9.40 -11.59
CA LEU A 155 -21.01 9.00 -10.19
C LEU A 155 -21.40 7.53 -9.91
N GLY A 156 -22.11 6.88 -10.84
CA GLY A 156 -22.48 5.47 -10.74
C GLY A 156 -21.29 4.49 -10.71
N GLY A 157 -20.10 4.97 -11.05
CA GLY A 157 -18.85 4.22 -10.87
C GLY A 157 -18.23 4.33 -9.49
N TRP A 158 -18.61 5.32 -8.71
CA TRP A 158 -18.07 5.49 -7.35
C TRP A 158 -18.60 4.40 -6.41
N ARG A 159 -17.68 3.86 -5.61
CA ARG A 159 -18.01 2.84 -4.61
C ARG A 159 -17.27 3.08 -3.31
N VAL A 160 -17.88 2.59 -2.24
CA VAL A 160 -17.24 2.41 -0.94
C VAL A 160 -17.11 0.91 -0.73
N SER A 161 -15.95 0.47 -0.32
CA SER A 161 -15.61 -0.95 -0.15
C SER A 161 -15.25 -1.23 1.29
N GLY A 162 -15.86 -2.25 1.86
CA GLY A 162 -15.53 -2.77 3.19
C GLY A 162 -15.32 -4.26 3.14
N GLY A 163 -14.38 -4.77 3.93
CA GLY A 163 -14.08 -6.20 3.89
C GLY A 163 -13.01 -6.62 4.86
N TYR A 164 -12.35 -7.72 4.53
CA TYR A 164 -11.23 -8.25 5.28
C TYR A 164 -10.10 -8.64 4.34
N MET A 165 -8.90 -8.22 4.69
CA MET A 165 -7.70 -8.50 3.90
C MET A 165 -6.60 -9.06 4.77
N THR A 166 -5.74 -9.88 4.17
CA THR A 166 -4.53 -10.41 4.79
C THR A 166 -3.40 -10.46 3.78
N GLY A 167 -2.20 -10.27 4.24
CA GLY A 167 -1.03 -10.25 3.37
C GLY A 167 0.27 -10.13 4.12
N LYS A 168 1.32 -9.98 3.33
CA LYS A 168 2.65 -9.66 3.83
C LYS A 168 3.38 -8.72 2.89
N LEU A 169 4.26 -7.93 3.47
CA LEU A 169 5.23 -7.08 2.81
C LEU A 169 6.59 -7.40 3.41
N ASP A 170 7.52 -7.83 2.58
CA ASP A 170 8.92 -8.01 2.92
C ASP A 170 9.73 -6.96 2.18
N PHE A 171 10.55 -6.23 2.88
CA PHE A 171 11.47 -5.26 2.30
C PHE A 171 12.87 -5.53 2.85
N ASP A 172 13.81 -5.73 1.94
CA ASP A 172 15.22 -5.90 2.24
C ASP A 172 16.02 -4.75 1.60
N ALA A 173 17.03 -4.25 2.30
CA ALA A 173 17.96 -3.26 1.76
C ALA A 173 19.36 -3.59 2.24
N ALA A 174 20.34 -3.53 1.34
CA ALA A 174 21.74 -3.62 1.71
C ALA A 174 22.29 -2.23 2.03
N ILE A 175 23.10 -2.16 3.08
CA ILE A 175 23.76 -0.94 3.54
C ILE A 175 25.25 -1.10 3.29
N HIS A 176 25.83 -0.20 2.51
CA HIS A 176 27.26 -0.22 2.20
C HIS A 176 27.93 1.06 2.70
N GLY A 177 29.14 0.93 3.24
CA GLY A 177 30.02 2.07 3.50
C GLY A 177 30.67 2.57 2.20
N THR A 178 30.67 3.87 1.96
CA THR A 178 31.22 4.48 0.74
C THR A 178 32.71 4.77 0.81
N LYS A 179 33.29 4.87 2.00
CA LYS A 179 34.73 5.14 2.19
C LYS A 179 35.53 3.87 2.43
N SER A 180 36.49 3.62 1.57
CA SER A 180 37.28 2.39 1.55
C SER A 180 38.65 2.48 2.24
N ILE A 181 39.11 3.63 2.67
CA ILE A 181 40.53 3.80 3.11
C ILE A 181 40.68 4.29 4.55
N ASP A 182 39.82 5.17 5.06
CA ASP A 182 39.98 5.79 6.38
C ASP A 182 38.95 5.34 7.43
N GLY A 183 38.15 4.33 7.11
CA GLY A 183 37.01 3.95 7.96
C GLY A 183 35.88 4.99 7.90
N PHE A 184 34.67 4.59 8.24
CA PHE A 184 33.59 5.53 8.44
C PHE A 184 33.02 5.42 9.85
N GLU A 185 32.46 6.52 10.34
CA GLU A 185 31.87 6.59 11.66
C GLU A 185 30.35 6.70 11.56
N PHE A 186 29.64 5.93 12.38
CA PHE A 186 28.19 6.01 12.49
C PHE A 186 27.73 5.94 13.93
N GLU A 187 26.52 6.44 14.21
CA GLU A 187 25.89 6.37 15.50
C GLU A 187 24.77 5.32 15.49
N LEU A 188 24.78 4.45 16.50
CA LEU A 188 23.71 3.49 16.76
C LEU A 188 23.24 3.70 18.19
N GLY A 189 22.02 4.26 18.36
CA GLY A 189 21.53 4.73 19.64
C GLY A 189 22.37 5.90 20.18
N ASP A 190 22.92 5.74 21.35
CA ASP A 190 23.79 6.71 22.04
C ASP A 190 25.28 6.42 21.88
N ARG A 191 25.65 5.43 21.04
CA ARG A 191 27.01 4.96 20.86
C ARG A 191 27.55 5.27 19.46
N LYS A 192 28.87 5.50 19.40
CA LYS A 192 29.60 5.75 18.17
C LYS A 192 30.45 4.58 17.79
N TYR A 193 30.38 4.22 16.54
CA TYR A 193 31.14 3.12 15.96
C TYR A 193 31.95 3.60 14.79
N SER A 194 33.11 2.99 14.58
CA SER A 194 33.92 3.15 13.37
C SER A 194 34.15 1.80 12.72
N TYR A 195 34.19 1.77 11.41
CA TYR A 195 34.48 0.57 10.65
C TYR A 195 35.83 0.73 9.95
N GLU A 196 36.79 -0.14 10.27
CA GLU A 196 38.10 -0.15 9.66
C GLU A 196 38.25 -1.36 8.74
N GLY A 197 38.55 -1.12 7.49
CA GLY A 197 38.93 -2.17 6.55
C GLY A 197 37.80 -2.72 5.67
N GLY A 198 37.78 -2.25 4.44
CA GLY A 198 36.91 -2.77 3.41
C GLY A 198 35.54 -2.09 3.35
N GLN A 199 34.66 -2.65 2.52
CA GLN A 199 33.28 -2.19 2.41
C GLN A 199 32.44 -2.87 3.49
N MET A 200 31.89 -2.10 4.40
CA MET A 200 30.85 -2.62 5.30
C MET A 200 29.64 -3.05 4.46
N GLN A 201 29.15 -4.23 4.72
CA GLN A 201 27.92 -4.77 4.13
C GLN A 201 26.94 -5.10 5.24
N GLY A 202 26.10 -4.16 5.59
CA GLY A 202 24.97 -4.37 6.49
C GLY A 202 23.70 -4.74 5.71
N LYS A 203 22.69 -5.23 6.42
CA LYS A 203 21.37 -5.53 5.86
C LYS A 203 20.29 -5.03 6.80
N ALA A 204 19.38 -4.22 6.26
CA ALA A 204 18.15 -3.84 6.93
C ALA A 204 16.98 -4.65 6.35
N MET A 205 16.14 -5.18 7.21
CA MET A 205 15.00 -6.01 6.83
C MET A 205 13.74 -5.53 7.52
N LEU A 206 12.62 -5.50 6.77
CA LEU A 206 11.29 -5.24 7.29
C LEU A 206 10.37 -6.40 6.88
N ASP A 207 9.80 -7.09 7.84
CA ASP A 207 8.74 -8.11 7.66
C ASP A 207 7.44 -7.57 8.25
N TRP A 208 6.46 -7.33 7.39
CA TRP A 208 5.14 -6.88 7.81
C TRP A 208 4.06 -7.85 7.37
N LYS A 209 3.60 -8.66 8.31
CA LYS A 209 2.43 -9.52 8.13
C LYS A 209 1.21 -8.80 8.64
N PHE A 210 0.32 -8.43 7.77
CA PHE A 210 -0.91 -7.71 8.11
C PHE A 210 -2.16 -8.57 7.90
N SER A 211 -3.15 -8.35 8.73
CA SER A 211 -4.46 -9.02 8.63
C SER A 211 -5.48 -8.19 9.38
N GLY A 212 -6.59 -7.85 8.73
CA GLY A 212 -7.61 -7.04 9.40
C GLY A 212 -8.73 -6.53 8.51
N PRO A 213 -9.65 -5.75 9.09
CA PRO A 213 -10.68 -5.07 8.35
C PRO A 213 -10.09 -4.10 7.32
N TYR A 214 -10.69 -4.09 6.13
CA TYR A 214 -10.38 -3.16 5.06
C TYR A 214 -11.51 -2.16 4.90
N LEU A 215 -11.17 -0.89 4.72
CA LEU A 215 -12.07 0.18 4.31
C LEU A 215 -11.43 0.97 3.19
N GLY A 216 -12.18 1.20 2.13
CA GLY A 216 -11.67 1.92 0.98
C GLY A 216 -12.76 2.56 0.14
N THR A 217 -12.32 3.30 -0.85
CA THR A 217 -13.14 3.89 -1.89
C THR A 217 -12.56 3.59 -3.24
N GLY A 218 -13.38 3.59 -4.27
CA GLY A 218 -12.92 3.36 -5.62
C GLY A 218 -13.84 3.97 -6.65
N PHE A 219 -13.35 4.00 -7.87
CA PHE A 219 -14.06 4.55 -9.01
C PHE A 219 -13.91 3.67 -10.25
N ASP A 220 -15.03 3.36 -10.93
CA ASP A 220 -15.09 2.56 -12.15
C ASP A 220 -15.49 3.46 -13.32
N LEU A 221 -14.53 3.85 -14.15
CA LEU A 221 -14.78 4.64 -15.36
C LEU A 221 -15.07 3.73 -16.55
N GLY A 222 -16.27 3.80 -17.12
CA GLY A 222 -16.60 3.08 -18.35
C GLY A 222 -15.84 3.62 -19.55
N ILE A 223 -15.18 2.74 -20.30
CA ILE A 223 -14.45 3.09 -21.51
C ILE A 223 -15.28 2.68 -22.74
N PHE A 224 -15.50 1.40 -22.94
CA PHE A 224 -16.32 0.84 -24.03
C PHE A 224 -16.72 -0.62 -23.76
N CYS A 225 -17.88 -1.05 -24.25
CA CYS A 225 -18.31 -2.46 -24.33
C CYS A 225 -18.00 -3.32 -23.10
N GLY A 226 -18.30 -2.83 -21.89
CA GLY A 226 -18.03 -3.56 -20.64
C GLY A 226 -16.63 -3.34 -20.04
N PHE A 227 -15.69 -2.79 -20.81
CA PHE A 227 -14.38 -2.39 -20.30
C PHE A 227 -14.46 -1.11 -19.49
N LYS A 228 -13.76 -1.12 -18.36
CA LYS A 228 -13.68 0.01 -17.43
C LYS A 228 -12.26 0.16 -16.90
N LEU A 229 -11.86 1.40 -16.69
CA LEU A 229 -10.74 1.74 -15.84
C LEU A 229 -11.22 1.75 -14.39
N TYR A 230 -10.49 1.15 -13.47
CA TYR A 230 -10.80 1.27 -12.06
C TYR A 230 -9.63 1.87 -11.29
N PHE A 231 -10.00 2.57 -10.24
CA PHE A 231 -9.09 3.10 -9.22
C PHE A 231 -9.64 2.71 -7.85
N ASP A 232 -8.78 2.24 -6.96
CA ASP A 232 -9.08 1.92 -5.56
C ASP A 232 -8.06 2.57 -4.65
N ALA A 233 -8.54 3.15 -3.57
CA ALA A 233 -7.72 3.61 -2.46
C ALA A 233 -8.37 3.20 -1.14
N GLY A 234 -7.57 2.69 -0.21
CA GLY A 234 -8.09 2.25 1.08
C GLY A 234 -6.99 1.86 2.06
N VAL A 235 -7.43 1.42 3.22
CA VAL A 235 -6.54 1.00 4.30
C VAL A 235 -7.00 -0.32 4.90
N VAL A 236 -6.04 -1.16 5.27
CA VAL A 236 -6.26 -2.34 6.11
C VAL A 236 -5.87 -1.95 7.53
N PHE A 237 -6.82 -2.02 8.45
CA PHE A 237 -6.57 -1.82 9.87
C PHE A 237 -5.99 -3.12 10.44
N THR A 238 -4.76 -3.08 10.92
CA THR A 238 -4.05 -4.26 11.41
C THR A 238 -3.61 -4.07 12.85
N ASP A 239 -3.69 -5.13 13.63
CA ASP A 239 -3.14 -5.21 14.98
C ASP A 239 -1.67 -5.70 14.98
N LYS A 240 -1.16 -6.06 13.81
CA LYS A 240 0.21 -6.54 13.63
C LYS A 240 1.06 -5.45 13.02
N THR A 241 2.09 -5.10 13.74
CA THR A 241 3.08 -4.12 13.31
C THR A 241 4.18 -4.79 12.48
N ALA A 242 4.84 -3.99 11.67
CA ALA A 242 6.02 -4.42 10.94
C ALA A 242 7.14 -4.76 11.93
N LYS A 243 7.94 -5.76 11.60
CA LYS A 243 9.14 -6.11 12.35
C LYS A 243 10.35 -5.61 11.59
N LEU A 244 11.17 -4.85 12.29
CA LEU A 244 12.46 -4.39 11.79
C LEU A 244 13.57 -5.31 12.30
N ASP A 245 14.53 -5.57 11.44
CA ASP A 245 15.79 -6.21 11.80
C ASP A 245 16.95 -5.50 11.11
N LEU A 246 18.07 -5.42 11.82
CA LEU A 246 19.28 -4.78 11.34
C LEU A 246 20.46 -5.74 11.59
N ASN A 247 21.09 -6.15 10.53
CA ASN A 247 22.30 -6.96 10.59
C ASN A 247 23.49 -6.16 10.09
N VAL A 248 24.43 -5.88 10.98
CA VAL A 248 25.70 -5.23 10.70
C VAL A 248 26.82 -6.20 11.08
N PRO A 249 27.75 -6.53 10.17
CA PRO A 249 28.88 -7.39 10.50
C PRO A 249 29.74 -6.76 11.61
N LEU A 250 30.13 -7.56 12.58
CA LEU A 250 30.99 -7.11 13.69
C LEU A 250 32.48 -7.10 13.31
N ASP A 251 32.85 -7.81 12.25
CA ASP A 251 34.23 -7.89 11.77
C ASP A 251 34.68 -6.55 11.20
N GLY A 252 35.74 -5.99 11.79
CA GLY A 252 36.22 -4.65 11.47
C GLY A 252 35.49 -3.49 12.14
N LEU A 253 34.44 -3.77 12.94
CA LEU A 253 33.71 -2.76 13.71
C LEU A 253 34.40 -2.45 15.03
N LYS A 254 34.55 -1.17 15.35
CA LYS A 254 35.13 -0.67 16.60
C LYS A 254 34.20 0.31 17.28
N ASP A 255 34.10 0.23 18.58
CA ASP A 255 33.43 1.23 19.41
C ASP A 255 34.39 2.39 19.69
N ILE A 256 33.97 3.59 19.34
CA ILE A 256 34.72 4.83 19.55
C ILE A 256 34.03 5.80 20.51
N THR A 257 32.99 5.34 21.20
CA THR A 257 32.19 6.17 22.11
C THR A 257 33.05 6.81 23.21
N SER A 258 34.06 6.10 23.70
CA SER A 258 34.99 6.60 24.72
C SER A 258 36.13 7.47 24.18
N GLY A 259 36.17 7.71 22.86
CA GLY A 259 37.25 8.42 22.18
C GLY A 259 38.49 7.56 21.88
N THR A 260 38.53 6.30 22.33
CA THR A 260 39.58 5.33 21.99
C THR A 260 38.92 4.14 21.31
N PRO A 261 39.35 3.77 20.07
CA PRO A 261 38.77 2.62 19.36
C PRO A 261 38.95 1.32 20.13
N GLN A 262 37.86 0.60 20.35
CA GLN A 262 37.82 -0.69 21.03
C GLN A 262 37.17 -1.74 20.14
N GLU A 263 37.77 -2.91 20.04
CA GLU A 263 37.20 -4.03 19.27
C GLU A 263 35.89 -4.50 19.89
N ILE A 264 34.92 -4.90 19.03
CA ILE A 264 33.61 -5.41 19.47
C ILE A 264 33.76 -6.84 19.93
N THR A 265 34.16 -7.02 21.21
CA THR A 265 34.32 -8.31 21.84
C THR A 265 33.83 -8.28 23.30
N GLY A 266 33.30 -9.39 23.79
CA GLY A 266 32.89 -9.51 25.20
C GLY A 266 31.87 -8.46 25.63
N ILE A 267 32.22 -7.63 26.62
CA ILE A 267 31.31 -6.60 27.18
C ILE A 267 30.93 -5.53 26.14
N ILE A 268 31.80 -5.25 25.15
CA ILE A 268 31.53 -4.28 24.12
C ILE A 268 30.52 -4.84 23.12
N GLU A 269 30.58 -6.13 22.82
CA GLU A 269 29.59 -6.84 22.01
C GLU A 269 28.19 -6.80 22.67
N GLU A 270 28.13 -7.04 23.98
CA GLU A 270 26.86 -6.92 24.74
C GLU A 270 26.28 -5.49 24.64
N LYS A 271 27.12 -4.48 24.76
CA LYS A 271 26.71 -3.08 24.63
C LYS A 271 26.31 -2.71 23.20
N TYR A 272 26.93 -3.32 22.19
CA TYR A 272 26.51 -3.14 20.79
C TYR A 272 25.12 -3.73 20.55
N GLU A 273 24.89 -4.97 21.00
CA GLU A 273 23.57 -5.60 20.86
C GLU A 273 22.49 -4.84 21.64
N GLU A 274 22.79 -4.30 22.83
CA GLU A 274 21.89 -3.43 23.59
C GLU A 274 21.56 -2.14 22.81
N ALA A 275 22.55 -1.46 22.24
CA ALA A 275 22.36 -0.25 21.44
C ALA A 275 21.52 -0.53 20.19
N LYS A 276 21.79 -1.65 19.50
CA LYS A 276 21.03 -2.12 18.35
C LYS A 276 19.57 -2.40 18.72
N GLU A 277 19.35 -3.16 19.82
CA GLU A 277 18.01 -3.48 20.29
C GLU A 277 17.22 -2.21 20.67
N ASN A 278 17.84 -1.26 21.36
CA ASN A 278 17.21 0.00 21.72
C ASN A 278 16.83 0.82 20.46
N THR A 279 17.73 0.89 19.49
CA THR A 279 17.48 1.57 18.22
C THR A 279 16.32 0.92 17.45
N LEU A 280 16.29 -0.41 17.41
CA LEU A 280 15.19 -1.15 16.78
C LEU A 280 13.87 -0.97 17.53
N LYS A 281 13.89 -0.91 18.86
CA LYS A 281 12.71 -0.64 19.70
C LYS A 281 12.14 0.75 19.46
N ASP A 282 12.99 1.76 19.35
CA ASP A 282 12.55 3.14 19.08
C ASP A 282 11.92 3.23 17.69
N ALA A 283 12.54 2.64 16.67
CA ALA A 283 11.99 2.57 15.32
C ALA A 283 10.69 1.74 15.27
N GLN A 284 10.63 0.64 15.99
CA GLN A 284 9.43 -0.19 16.11
C GLN A 284 8.27 0.59 16.74
N LYS A 285 8.55 1.39 17.77
CA LYS A 285 7.54 2.23 18.42
C LYS A 285 6.95 3.27 17.46
N GLU A 286 7.77 3.88 16.60
CA GLU A 286 7.27 4.78 15.55
C GLU A 286 6.35 4.05 14.55
N LEU A 287 6.66 2.78 14.20
CA LEU A 287 5.82 1.96 13.33
C LEU A 287 4.49 1.55 14.01
N ASP A 288 4.52 1.31 15.31
CA ASP A 288 3.34 0.91 16.09
C ASP A 288 2.28 2.02 16.15
N ASP A 289 2.68 3.27 15.96
CA ASP A 289 1.76 4.42 15.87
C ASP A 289 0.96 4.43 14.55
N TYR A 290 1.32 3.57 13.57
CA TYR A 290 0.65 3.46 12.28
C TYR A 290 0.04 2.06 12.03
N PRO A 291 -1.05 1.69 12.73
CA PRO A 291 -1.63 0.35 12.69
C PRO A 291 -2.48 0.13 11.41
N TYR A 292 -2.07 0.68 10.29
CA TYR A 292 -2.80 0.56 9.03
C TYR A 292 -1.86 0.39 7.83
N TYR A 293 -2.25 -0.54 6.95
CA TYR A 293 -1.55 -0.78 5.68
C TYR A 293 -2.30 -0.10 4.53
N PRO A 294 -1.70 0.89 3.84
CA PRO A 294 -2.34 1.59 2.75
C PRO A 294 -2.34 0.75 1.47
N LEU A 295 -3.43 0.84 0.72
CA LEU A 295 -3.59 0.18 -0.57
C LEU A 295 -4.07 1.19 -1.61
N ILE A 296 -3.33 1.31 -2.70
CA ILE A 296 -3.71 2.08 -3.88
C ILE A 296 -3.59 1.15 -5.09
N LYS A 297 -4.63 1.10 -5.92
CA LYS A 297 -4.67 0.23 -7.09
C LYS A 297 -5.25 0.97 -8.28
N VAL A 298 -4.71 0.70 -9.44
CA VAL A 298 -5.24 1.18 -10.71
C VAL A 298 -5.17 0.06 -11.74
N GLY A 299 -6.18 -0.05 -12.60
CA GLY A 299 -6.19 -1.10 -13.59
C GLY A 299 -7.43 -1.09 -14.47
N PHE A 300 -7.56 -2.14 -15.23
CA PHE A 300 -8.70 -2.35 -16.12
C PHE A 300 -9.55 -3.50 -15.60
N MET A 301 -10.85 -3.36 -15.76
CA MET A 301 -11.78 -4.45 -15.50
C MET A 301 -12.77 -4.62 -16.64
N TYR A 302 -13.27 -5.82 -16.78
CA TYR A 302 -14.37 -6.14 -17.67
C TYR A 302 -15.60 -6.56 -16.83
N ARG A 303 -16.74 -5.97 -17.14
CA ARG A 303 -18.04 -6.34 -16.57
C ARG A 303 -18.92 -6.96 -17.66
N PHE A 304 -19.31 -8.21 -17.44
CA PHE A 304 -20.21 -8.96 -18.31
C PHE A 304 -21.64 -8.47 -18.28
#